data_2b363e8472563f907f2977b0e7027827
#
_entry.id   2b363e8472563f907f2977b0e7027827
#
_cell.length_a   1.000
_cell.length_b   1.000
_cell.length_c   1.000
_cell.angle_alpha   90.00
_cell.angle_beta   90.00
_cell.angle_gamma   90.00
#
_symmetry.space_group_name_H-M   'P 1'
#
loop_
_entity.id
_entity.type
_entity.pdbx_description
1 polymer ?
#
loop_
_entity_poly.entity_id
_entity_poly.type
_entity_poly.pdbx_seq_one_letter_code
_entity_poly.pdbx_strand_id
1 'polypeptide(L)'
;MNGRRLFAVFVATLLSAVAAGTVVPLAQSGPRIEVTIAQGARTEATTGMVYVAISRDNKRTPIEQASPTGAPLFSKYIDAVRAGTPVPFGAADRGHPLASLSDLPAGEYWMQPFVNVYTRFPRADGKTVWLHMDQWEGQNWKRSPGNVYGEPVQVSFDPKSNVPIKLIADQVIPPIVPPPDTAQVKHLKIESRILSKWWGHSIYLGATVLLPKDYERHPDVRYPVNYEQGHFSLRVPGGFGSGGAFDTLWMADDTPRMIYVTLQHPSPYYDDSYGVNSENNGPFGDAIMEELLPAVEAQFRVIREPWARMVSGGSTGGWIAAAHQIFYPDFYGGSFASCPDAVDFRYHQIVDIYGDKNAYFVDKGWMRVDRPNQIRPDGNVESMMKDENHYELTIGDKSRSGGQWDIWEATYSPVGADGYPKRLWNKSTGVIDPTVASAWKKYDLRAVLEANWATIGPKVAHKLHIYVGDMDSYFLNDAVEKLNEFLTKADAPKFTGEVVFQRRAPHCWGPRGAELMTKMVTHIERYAPAGADLKSWRY
;
A
#
# COMPACT_ATOMS: atom_id res chain seq x y z
N MET A 1 58.32 -11.30 -72.26
CA MET A 1 57.65 -12.36 -73.04
C MET A 1 56.73 -13.09 -72.07
N ASN A 2 55.47 -12.97 -72.33
CA ASN A 2 54.38 -13.13 -71.36
C ASN A 2 53.82 -14.58 -71.40
N GLY A 3 53.68 -15.17 -70.19
CA GLY A 3 52.95 -16.43 -70.00
C GLY A 3 51.87 -16.24 -68.96
N ARG A 4 50.62 -16.10 -69.42
CA ARG A 4 49.43 -16.17 -68.58
C ARG A 4 49.09 -17.59 -68.21
N ARG A 5 48.98 -17.92 -66.92
CA ARG A 5 48.41 -19.21 -66.47
C ARG A 5 46.96 -18.92 -66.00
N LEU A 6 46.00 -19.58 -66.64
CA LEU A 6 44.62 -19.68 -66.19
C LEU A 6 44.54 -20.66 -65.02
N PHE A 7 43.91 -20.24 -63.95
CA PHE A 7 43.46 -21.12 -62.87
C PHE A 7 41.95 -21.33 -63.00
N ALA A 8 41.62 -22.61 -63.26
CA ALA A 8 40.21 -23.04 -63.22
C ALA A 8 39.82 -23.31 -61.76
N VAL A 9 38.77 -22.62 -61.28
CA VAL A 9 38.16 -22.87 -59.96
C VAL A 9 37.03 -23.85 -60.14
N PHE A 10 37.15 -25.05 -59.57
CA PHE A 10 36.07 -25.99 -59.40
C PHE A 10 35.21 -25.59 -58.20
N VAL A 11 33.94 -25.23 -58.43
CA VAL A 11 32.97 -25.03 -57.37
C VAL A 11 32.28 -26.38 -57.12
N ALA A 12 32.61 -27.00 -55.97
CA ALA A 12 31.88 -28.16 -55.46
C ALA A 12 30.70 -27.72 -54.63
N THR A 13 29.48 -27.91 -55.14
CA THR A 13 28.21 -27.64 -54.42
C THR A 13 27.96 -28.81 -53.45
N LEU A 14 28.18 -28.57 -52.15
CA LEU A 14 27.72 -29.45 -51.07
C LEU A 14 26.24 -29.18 -50.79
N LEU A 15 25.35 -30.07 -51.15
CA LEU A 15 23.98 -30.11 -50.64
C LEU A 15 24.01 -30.62 -49.20
N SER A 16 23.83 -29.70 -48.22
CA SER A 16 23.57 -30.06 -46.83
C SER A 16 22.08 -30.37 -46.66
N ALA A 17 21.73 -31.62 -46.49
CA ALA A 17 20.40 -32.03 -46.07
C ALA A 17 20.22 -31.61 -44.59
N VAL A 18 19.44 -30.57 -44.33
CA VAL A 18 18.99 -30.20 -42.99
C VAL A 18 17.90 -31.18 -42.59
N ALA A 19 18.25 -32.17 -41.77
CA ALA A 19 17.26 -33.00 -41.08
C ALA A 19 16.52 -32.09 -40.09
N ALA A 20 15.24 -31.80 -40.35
CA ALA A 20 14.35 -31.19 -39.40
C ALA A 20 14.10 -32.18 -38.25
N GLY A 21 14.97 -32.13 -37.25
CA GLY A 21 14.74 -32.82 -35.99
C GLY A 21 13.54 -32.14 -35.29
N THR A 22 12.44 -32.88 -35.17
CA THR A 22 11.36 -32.51 -34.27
C THR A 22 11.94 -32.45 -32.85
N VAL A 23 12.14 -31.22 -32.33
CA VAL A 23 12.45 -31.02 -30.91
C VAL A 23 11.19 -31.46 -30.16
N VAL A 24 11.15 -32.69 -29.69
CA VAL A 24 10.18 -33.11 -28.69
C VAL A 24 10.55 -32.34 -27.42
N PRO A 25 9.68 -31.47 -26.89
CA PRO A 25 9.98 -30.84 -25.63
C PRO A 25 10.19 -31.93 -24.59
N LEU A 26 11.36 -31.96 -23.98
CA LEU A 26 11.63 -32.81 -22.83
C LEU A 26 10.55 -32.48 -21.81
N ALA A 27 9.71 -33.46 -21.47
CA ALA A 27 8.74 -33.31 -20.40
C ALA A 27 9.50 -32.86 -19.15
N GLN A 28 9.15 -31.71 -18.58
CA GLN A 28 9.75 -31.24 -17.35
C GLN A 28 9.54 -32.34 -16.30
N SER A 29 10.62 -33.01 -15.91
CA SER A 29 10.60 -33.96 -14.81
C SER A 29 10.51 -33.18 -13.50
N GLY A 30 9.51 -33.46 -12.68
CA GLY A 30 9.33 -32.80 -11.35
C GLY A 30 7.87 -32.62 -10.97
N PRO A 31 7.62 -32.13 -9.77
CA PRO A 31 6.28 -31.99 -9.24
C PRO A 31 5.45 -31.01 -10.08
N ARG A 32 4.19 -31.34 -10.28
CA ARG A 32 3.24 -30.52 -11.07
C ARG A 32 1.94 -30.32 -10.31
N ILE A 33 1.47 -29.08 -10.30
CA ILE A 33 0.12 -28.72 -9.85
C ILE A 33 -0.58 -28.07 -11.04
N GLU A 34 -1.83 -28.40 -11.27
CA GLU A 34 -2.66 -27.78 -12.30
C GLU A 34 -3.86 -27.10 -11.65
N VAL A 35 -3.97 -25.79 -11.84
CA VAL A 35 -5.12 -25.01 -11.38
C VAL A 35 -6.05 -24.77 -12.56
N THR A 36 -7.33 -25.10 -12.39
CA THR A 36 -8.37 -24.86 -13.41
C THR A 36 -9.44 -23.94 -12.85
N ILE A 37 -9.74 -22.84 -13.56
CA ILE A 37 -10.90 -22.00 -13.27
C ILE A 37 -12.12 -22.71 -13.83
N ALA A 38 -13.12 -22.99 -12.98
CA ALA A 38 -14.34 -23.66 -13.41
C ALA A 38 -15.18 -22.79 -14.37
N GLN A 39 -15.83 -23.41 -15.35
CA GLN A 39 -16.66 -22.68 -16.32
C GLN A 39 -17.83 -21.95 -15.69
N GLY A 40 -18.34 -22.45 -14.54
CA GLY A 40 -19.40 -21.81 -13.77
C GLY A 40 -18.94 -20.58 -12.96
N ALA A 41 -17.63 -20.46 -12.70
CA ALA A 41 -17.10 -19.34 -11.91
C ALA A 41 -16.81 -18.09 -12.76
N ARG A 42 -16.41 -18.28 -14.02
CA ARG A 42 -16.17 -17.18 -14.97
C ARG A 42 -16.49 -17.63 -16.40
N THR A 43 -17.12 -16.72 -17.15
CA THR A 43 -17.42 -16.90 -18.58
C THR A 43 -16.38 -16.23 -19.47
N GLU A 44 -15.75 -15.15 -18.99
CA GLU A 44 -14.75 -14.38 -19.72
C GLU A 44 -13.35 -14.94 -19.52
N ALA A 45 -12.48 -14.72 -20.51
CA ALA A 45 -11.06 -15.00 -20.37
C ALA A 45 -10.45 -14.17 -19.23
N THR A 46 -9.60 -14.79 -18.42
CA THR A 46 -9.03 -14.19 -17.22
C THR A 46 -7.58 -13.76 -17.46
N THR A 47 -7.29 -12.51 -17.16
CA THR A 47 -5.93 -11.96 -16.98
C THR A 47 -5.74 -11.66 -15.49
N GLY A 48 -4.59 -12.05 -14.92
CA GLY A 48 -4.34 -11.83 -13.48
C GLY A 48 -3.29 -12.77 -12.93
N MET A 49 -3.33 -12.98 -11.61
CA MET A 49 -2.43 -13.88 -10.91
C MET A 49 -3.17 -15.12 -10.43
N VAL A 50 -2.59 -16.29 -10.67
CA VAL A 50 -3.03 -17.57 -10.09
C VAL A 50 -2.06 -17.94 -8.98
N TYR A 51 -2.61 -18.36 -7.85
CA TYR A 51 -1.85 -18.79 -6.69
C TYR A 51 -2.17 -20.21 -6.29
N VAL A 52 -1.18 -20.86 -5.69
CA VAL A 52 -1.34 -22.11 -4.93
C VAL A 52 -0.73 -21.87 -3.56
N ALA A 53 -1.57 -21.81 -2.54
CA ALA A 53 -1.13 -21.75 -1.14
C ALA A 53 -1.08 -23.16 -0.57
N ILE A 54 -0.01 -23.46 0.20
CA ILE A 54 0.26 -24.81 0.70
C ILE A 54 0.47 -24.75 2.21
N SER A 55 -0.29 -25.52 3.00
CA SER A 55 -0.15 -25.57 4.44
C SER A 55 -0.13 -27.01 4.96
N ARG A 56 0.45 -27.20 6.14
CA ARG A 56 0.45 -28.49 6.85
C ARG A 56 -0.82 -28.73 7.66
N ASP A 57 -1.62 -27.70 7.88
CA ASP A 57 -2.91 -27.81 8.56
C ASP A 57 -3.96 -26.91 7.89
N ASN A 58 -5.23 -27.08 8.25
CA ASN A 58 -6.36 -26.29 7.75
C ASN A 58 -7.16 -25.65 8.90
N LYS A 59 -6.48 -25.25 9.98
CA LYS A 59 -7.12 -24.49 11.08
C LYS A 59 -7.57 -23.09 10.61
N ARG A 60 -6.78 -22.51 9.73
CA ARG A 60 -7.13 -21.42 8.81
C ARG A 60 -6.84 -21.91 7.40
N THR A 61 -7.52 -21.35 6.41
CA THR A 61 -7.25 -21.74 5.02
C THR A 61 -5.79 -21.48 4.63
N PRO A 62 -5.18 -22.27 3.74
CA PRO A 62 -3.80 -22.05 3.30
C PRO A 62 -3.53 -20.63 2.80
N ILE A 63 -4.49 -20.00 2.11
CA ILE A 63 -4.35 -18.63 1.61
C ILE A 63 -4.31 -17.60 2.74
N GLU A 64 -5.03 -17.83 3.87
CA GLU A 64 -4.96 -16.98 5.05
C GLU A 64 -3.65 -17.15 5.83
N GLN A 65 -3.01 -18.31 5.72
CA GLN A 65 -1.73 -18.60 6.36
C GLN A 65 -0.53 -18.07 5.56
N ALA A 66 -0.70 -17.74 4.27
CA ALA A 66 0.35 -17.20 3.43
C ALA A 66 0.74 -15.77 3.88
N SER A 67 2.02 -15.59 4.20
CA SER A 67 2.64 -14.33 4.65
C SER A 67 4.15 -14.36 4.38
N PRO A 68 4.90 -13.29 4.59
CA PRO A 68 6.36 -13.27 4.40
C PRO A 68 7.12 -14.35 5.18
N THR A 69 6.58 -14.76 6.34
CA THR A 69 7.16 -15.82 7.21
C THR A 69 6.20 -17.00 7.41
N GLY A 70 5.13 -17.07 6.62
CA GLY A 70 4.05 -18.04 6.78
C GLY A 70 4.11 -19.24 5.82
N ALA A 71 2.92 -19.73 5.49
CA ALA A 71 2.75 -20.86 4.60
C ALA A 71 3.21 -20.54 3.15
N PRO A 72 3.85 -21.50 2.45
CA PRO A 72 4.29 -21.31 1.08
C PRO A 72 3.15 -20.89 0.13
N LEU A 73 3.46 -19.87 -0.68
CA LEU A 73 2.63 -19.39 -1.77
C LEU A 73 3.42 -19.51 -3.07
N PHE A 74 2.84 -20.16 -4.07
CA PHE A 74 3.37 -20.18 -5.44
C PHE A 74 2.46 -19.38 -6.35
N SER A 75 3.03 -18.70 -7.34
CA SER A 75 2.26 -17.78 -8.19
C SER A 75 2.65 -17.88 -9.66
N LYS A 76 1.68 -17.55 -10.52
CA LYS A 76 1.86 -17.44 -11.96
C LYS A 76 0.93 -16.37 -12.54
N TYR A 77 1.50 -15.46 -13.34
CA TYR A 77 0.70 -14.54 -14.16
C TYR A 77 0.07 -15.29 -15.33
N ILE A 78 -1.20 -15.03 -15.58
CA ILE A 78 -1.94 -15.53 -16.73
C ILE A 78 -2.48 -14.38 -17.57
N ASP A 79 -2.53 -14.57 -18.88
CA ASP A 79 -3.07 -13.59 -19.82
C ASP A 79 -4.14 -14.24 -20.70
N ALA A 80 -5.35 -13.71 -20.62
CA ALA A 80 -6.54 -14.11 -21.39
C ALA A 80 -6.82 -15.63 -21.37
N VAL A 81 -6.61 -16.30 -20.23
CA VAL A 81 -6.87 -17.74 -20.06
C VAL A 81 -8.38 -18.00 -19.93
N ARG A 82 -8.90 -18.92 -20.77
CA ARG A 82 -10.31 -19.32 -20.72
C ARG A 82 -10.58 -20.30 -19.58
N ALA A 83 -11.74 -20.20 -18.99
CA ALA A 83 -12.21 -21.19 -18.01
C ALA A 83 -12.16 -22.63 -18.60
N GLY A 84 -11.85 -23.59 -17.75
CA GLY A 84 -11.60 -24.99 -18.15
C GLY A 84 -10.18 -25.28 -18.66
N THR A 85 -9.35 -24.25 -18.91
CA THR A 85 -7.96 -24.46 -19.33
C THR A 85 -7.07 -24.64 -18.09
N PRO A 86 -6.33 -25.76 -17.95
CA PRO A 86 -5.40 -25.94 -16.85
C PRO A 86 -4.23 -24.96 -16.90
N VAL A 87 -3.90 -24.35 -15.77
CA VAL A 87 -2.71 -23.51 -15.54
C VAL A 87 -1.69 -24.37 -14.79
N PRO A 88 -0.61 -24.82 -15.46
CA PRO A 88 0.37 -25.69 -14.83
C PRO A 88 1.36 -24.90 -13.96
N PHE A 89 1.67 -25.45 -12.80
CA PHE A 89 2.77 -25.04 -11.92
C PHE A 89 3.83 -26.11 -11.88
N GLY A 90 5.10 -25.71 -11.88
CA GLY A 90 6.27 -26.59 -11.80
C GLY A 90 7.43 -25.92 -11.08
N ALA A 91 8.60 -26.53 -11.16
CA ALA A 91 9.81 -26.09 -10.44
C ALA A 91 10.29 -24.67 -10.78
N ALA A 92 9.95 -24.14 -11.96
CA ALA A 92 10.36 -22.81 -12.40
C ALA A 92 9.41 -21.69 -11.98
N ASP A 93 8.24 -22.01 -11.43
CA ASP A 93 7.28 -21.01 -11.00
C ASP A 93 7.68 -20.41 -9.66
N ARG A 94 7.45 -19.11 -9.53
CA ARG A 94 7.88 -18.34 -8.35
C ARG A 94 7.11 -18.77 -7.12
N GLY A 95 7.85 -18.89 -6.01
CA GLY A 95 7.27 -19.15 -4.70
C GLY A 95 7.99 -18.40 -3.57
N HIS A 96 7.33 -18.32 -2.42
CA HIS A 96 7.89 -17.80 -1.18
C HIS A 96 7.18 -18.49 0.02
N PRO A 97 7.88 -18.85 1.13
CA PRO A 97 9.33 -18.77 1.35
C PRO A 97 10.13 -19.84 0.58
N LEU A 98 9.49 -20.86 0.03
CA LEU A 98 10.13 -21.84 -0.86
C LEU A 98 10.26 -21.25 -2.26
N ALA A 99 11.48 -21.17 -2.78
CA ALA A 99 11.75 -20.58 -4.09
C ALA A 99 11.24 -21.43 -5.25
N SER A 100 11.18 -22.74 -5.06
CA SER A 100 10.73 -23.72 -6.05
C SER A 100 9.76 -24.74 -5.44
N LEU A 101 8.79 -25.20 -6.23
CA LEU A 101 7.92 -26.31 -5.83
C LEU A 101 8.71 -27.59 -5.55
N SER A 102 9.89 -27.76 -6.15
CA SER A 102 10.79 -28.88 -5.89
C SER A 102 11.42 -28.85 -4.49
N ASP A 103 11.41 -27.70 -3.80
CA ASP A 103 11.94 -27.57 -2.45
C ASP A 103 10.91 -27.99 -1.38
N LEU A 104 9.65 -28.22 -1.79
CA LEU A 104 8.61 -28.73 -0.90
C LEU A 104 8.89 -30.21 -0.58
N PRO A 105 9.09 -30.59 0.71
CA PRO A 105 9.31 -31.98 1.09
C PRO A 105 8.12 -32.89 0.75
N ALA A 106 8.37 -34.18 0.55
CA ALA A 106 7.30 -35.17 0.46
C ALA A 106 6.46 -35.20 1.73
N GLY A 107 5.14 -35.29 1.63
CA GLY A 107 4.24 -35.31 2.78
C GLY A 107 2.79 -35.01 2.44
N GLU A 108 1.98 -34.96 3.48
CA GLU A 108 0.56 -34.59 3.41
C GLU A 108 0.42 -33.08 3.60
N TYR A 109 -0.33 -32.43 2.71
CA TYR A 109 -0.54 -31.00 2.71
C TYR A 109 -1.99 -30.62 2.38
N TRP A 110 -2.40 -29.46 2.82
CA TRP A 110 -3.59 -28.77 2.35
C TRP A 110 -3.16 -27.77 1.28
N MET A 111 -3.72 -27.88 0.09
CA MET A 111 -3.44 -26.97 -1.04
C MET A 111 -4.71 -26.23 -1.43
N GLN A 112 -4.59 -24.93 -1.63
CA GLN A 112 -5.72 -24.07 -2.01
C GLN A 112 -5.37 -23.25 -3.25
N PRO A 113 -6.16 -23.31 -4.34
CA PRO A 113 -6.03 -22.45 -5.50
C PRO A 113 -6.74 -21.12 -5.27
N PHE A 114 -6.16 -20.06 -5.79
CA PHE A 114 -6.76 -18.73 -5.77
C PHE A 114 -6.41 -17.96 -7.04
N VAL A 115 -7.32 -17.12 -7.54
CA VAL A 115 -7.14 -16.31 -8.75
C VAL A 115 -7.49 -14.86 -8.44
N ASN A 116 -6.48 -13.99 -8.48
CA ASN A 116 -6.63 -12.56 -8.40
C ASN A 116 -6.84 -11.99 -9.81
N VAL A 117 -8.05 -11.56 -10.09
CA VAL A 117 -8.47 -11.10 -11.42
C VAL A 117 -8.07 -9.65 -11.62
N TYR A 118 -7.41 -9.36 -12.73
CA TYR A 118 -7.00 -8.01 -13.09
C TYR A 118 -7.95 -7.36 -14.10
N THR A 119 -8.06 -6.05 -13.97
CA THR A 119 -8.75 -5.16 -14.90
C THR A 119 -7.73 -4.42 -15.76
N ARG A 120 -8.09 -4.13 -16.99
CA ARG A 120 -7.28 -3.34 -17.92
C ARG A 120 -7.57 -1.85 -17.73
N PHE A 121 -6.55 -1.06 -17.39
CA PHE A 121 -6.64 0.38 -17.21
C PHE A 121 -5.95 1.13 -18.35
N PRO A 122 -6.69 1.75 -19.28
CA PRO A 122 -6.15 2.64 -20.32
C PRO A 122 -5.97 4.04 -19.75
N ARG A 123 -4.84 4.29 -19.07
CA ARG A 123 -4.58 5.54 -18.37
C ARG A 123 -4.45 6.76 -19.30
N ALA A 124 -4.73 7.94 -18.76
CA ALA A 124 -4.66 9.21 -19.49
C ALA A 124 -3.24 9.59 -19.95
N ASP A 125 -2.19 9.01 -19.34
CA ASP A 125 -0.79 9.16 -19.77
C ASP A 125 -0.45 8.36 -21.04
N GLY A 126 -1.42 7.71 -21.65
CA GLY A 126 -1.27 6.86 -22.83
C GLY A 126 -0.75 5.46 -22.56
N LYS A 127 -0.53 5.10 -21.30
CA LYS A 127 -0.11 3.74 -20.89
C LYS A 127 -1.32 2.85 -20.60
N THR A 128 -1.15 1.58 -20.82
CA THR A 128 -2.15 0.57 -20.42
C THR A 128 -1.51 -0.39 -19.42
N VAL A 129 -2.16 -0.54 -18.26
CA VAL A 129 -1.72 -1.45 -17.20
C VAL A 129 -2.82 -2.43 -16.83
N TRP A 130 -2.43 -3.60 -16.30
CA TRP A 130 -3.33 -4.59 -15.74
C TRP A 130 -3.11 -4.67 -14.24
N LEU A 131 -4.15 -4.32 -13.47
CA LEU A 131 -4.13 -4.25 -12.02
C LEU A 131 -5.42 -4.84 -11.47
N HIS A 132 -5.43 -5.19 -10.20
CA HIS A 132 -6.67 -5.50 -9.52
C HIS A 132 -7.50 -4.22 -9.35
N MET A 133 -8.80 -4.27 -9.72
CA MET A 133 -9.73 -3.17 -9.51
C MET A 133 -10.32 -3.28 -8.12
N ASP A 134 -10.03 -2.32 -7.24
CA ASP A 134 -10.71 -2.23 -5.95
C ASP A 134 -12.22 -2.15 -6.13
N GLN A 135 -12.96 -2.95 -5.37
CA GLN A 135 -14.41 -3.02 -5.38
C GLN A 135 -15.02 -2.58 -4.04
N TRP A 136 -14.31 -1.72 -3.34
CA TRP A 136 -14.63 -1.20 -2.02
C TRP A 136 -14.29 -2.17 -0.87
N GLU A 137 -13.36 -3.08 -1.10
CA GLU A 137 -12.77 -3.95 -0.08
C GLU A 137 -11.42 -3.44 0.46
N GLY A 138 -10.89 -2.35 -0.09
CA GLY A 138 -9.60 -1.77 0.25
C GLY A 138 -8.44 -2.55 -0.37
N GLN A 139 -8.54 -2.87 -1.67
CA GLN A 139 -7.47 -3.50 -2.46
C GLN A 139 -6.87 -4.77 -1.83
N ASN A 140 -7.64 -5.47 -1.03
CA ASN A 140 -7.24 -6.72 -0.42
C ASN A 140 -7.63 -7.91 -1.30
N TRP A 141 -6.72 -8.35 -2.16
CA TRP A 141 -6.97 -9.40 -3.13
C TRP A 141 -7.53 -10.70 -2.55
N LYS A 142 -7.24 -11.02 -1.27
CA LYS A 142 -7.76 -12.23 -0.61
C LYS A 142 -9.28 -12.18 -0.36
N ARG A 143 -9.88 -11.01 -0.39
CA ARG A 143 -11.33 -10.79 -0.18
C ARG A 143 -11.99 -9.93 -1.25
N SER A 144 -11.28 -9.65 -2.33
CA SER A 144 -11.78 -8.78 -3.40
C SER A 144 -12.90 -9.45 -4.19
N PRO A 145 -14.06 -8.80 -4.31
CA PRO A 145 -15.18 -9.33 -5.11
C PRO A 145 -14.79 -9.67 -6.53
N GLY A 146 -15.30 -10.79 -7.03
CA GLY A 146 -15.00 -11.27 -8.38
C GLY A 146 -13.70 -12.07 -8.51
N ASN A 147 -12.85 -12.11 -7.50
CA ASN A 147 -11.75 -13.06 -7.43
C ASN A 147 -12.30 -14.49 -7.25
N VAL A 148 -11.57 -15.46 -7.79
CA VAL A 148 -12.02 -16.85 -7.82
C VAL A 148 -11.12 -17.70 -6.93
N TYR A 149 -11.68 -18.62 -6.18
CA TYR A 149 -10.93 -19.52 -5.30
C TYR A 149 -11.53 -20.93 -5.29
N GLY A 150 -10.80 -21.88 -4.74
CA GLY A 150 -11.31 -23.21 -4.44
C GLY A 150 -11.17 -23.52 -2.95
N GLU A 151 -11.92 -24.51 -2.48
CA GLU A 151 -11.73 -25.04 -1.13
C GLU A 151 -10.37 -25.70 -0.99
N PRO A 152 -9.77 -25.66 0.24
CA PRO A 152 -8.55 -26.41 0.51
C PRO A 152 -8.72 -27.91 0.30
N VAL A 153 -7.80 -28.54 -0.43
CA VAL A 153 -7.80 -29.98 -0.72
C VAL A 153 -6.61 -30.63 -0.01
N GLN A 154 -6.85 -31.70 0.72
CA GLN A 154 -5.77 -32.51 1.29
C GLN A 154 -5.17 -33.40 0.19
N VAL A 155 -3.83 -33.37 0.08
CA VAL A 155 -3.09 -34.06 -0.96
C VAL A 155 -1.83 -34.69 -0.40
N SER A 156 -1.47 -35.87 -0.91
CA SER A 156 -0.14 -36.45 -0.72
C SER A 156 0.79 -35.93 -1.82
N PHE A 157 1.84 -35.24 -1.43
CA PHE A 157 2.80 -34.61 -2.33
C PHE A 157 4.12 -35.39 -2.35
N ASP A 158 4.60 -35.71 -3.53
CA ASP A 158 5.92 -36.27 -3.78
C ASP A 158 6.65 -35.41 -4.83
N PRO A 159 7.78 -34.74 -4.47
CA PRO A 159 8.53 -33.89 -5.41
C PRO A 159 9.11 -34.66 -6.61
N LYS A 160 9.15 -35.99 -6.55
CA LYS A 160 9.60 -36.86 -7.65
C LYS A 160 8.47 -37.34 -8.57
N SER A 161 7.23 -37.11 -8.18
CA SER A 161 6.05 -37.50 -8.94
C SER A 161 5.85 -36.58 -10.16
N ASN A 162 5.57 -37.18 -11.32
CA ASN A 162 5.15 -36.45 -12.51
C ASN A 162 3.63 -36.42 -12.69
N VAL A 163 2.88 -37.02 -11.77
CA VAL A 163 1.41 -36.99 -11.79
C VAL A 163 0.95 -35.64 -11.27
N PRO A 164 0.20 -34.84 -12.06
CA PRO A 164 -0.25 -33.53 -11.64
C PRO A 164 -1.31 -33.61 -10.54
N ILE A 165 -1.15 -32.79 -9.51
CA ILE A 165 -2.20 -32.51 -8.53
C ILE A 165 -3.16 -31.51 -9.17
N LYS A 166 -4.43 -31.85 -9.26
CA LYS A 166 -5.45 -31.01 -9.89
C LYS A 166 -6.24 -30.24 -8.83
N LEU A 167 -6.24 -28.91 -8.94
CA LEU A 167 -6.99 -28.01 -8.09
C LEU A 167 -8.00 -27.21 -8.91
N ILE A 168 -9.19 -27.03 -8.39
CA ILE A 168 -10.27 -26.33 -9.09
C ILE A 168 -10.63 -25.07 -8.31
N ALA A 169 -10.61 -23.93 -8.99
CA ALA A 169 -11.12 -22.65 -8.49
C ALA A 169 -12.54 -22.46 -9.05
N ASP A 170 -13.57 -22.70 -8.22
CA ASP A 170 -14.98 -22.78 -8.62
C ASP A 170 -15.89 -21.83 -7.84
N GLN A 171 -15.37 -21.12 -6.84
CA GLN A 171 -16.10 -20.17 -6.04
C GLN A 171 -15.69 -18.74 -6.40
N VAL A 172 -16.63 -17.80 -6.33
CA VAL A 172 -16.41 -16.37 -6.60
C VAL A 172 -16.67 -15.58 -5.31
N ILE A 173 -15.76 -14.68 -4.97
CA ILE A 173 -15.94 -13.80 -3.81
C ILE A 173 -17.12 -12.85 -4.10
N PRO A 174 -18.12 -12.78 -3.20
CA PRO A 174 -19.32 -11.97 -3.41
C PRO A 174 -19.03 -10.47 -3.26
N PRO A 175 -19.91 -9.59 -3.77
CA PRO A 175 -19.84 -8.15 -3.57
C PRO A 175 -19.82 -7.74 -2.09
N ILE A 176 -19.10 -6.64 -1.78
CA ILE A 176 -19.09 -6.04 -0.45
C ILE A 176 -20.45 -5.38 -0.16
N VAL A 177 -20.96 -5.65 1.02
CA VAL A 177 -22.15 -4.95 1.54
C VAL A 177 -21.65 -3.86 2.49
N PRO A 178 -21.78 -2.57 2.11
CA PRO A 178 -21.37 -1.47 2.99
C PRO A 178 -22.22 -1.46 4.27
N PRO A 179 -21.67 -1.04 5.42
CA PRO A 179 -22.44 -0.87 6.64
C PRO A 179 -23.50 0.23 6.46
N PRO A 180 -24.68 0.09 7.10
CA PRO A 180 -25.73 1.09 7.01
C PRO A 180 -25.39 2.35 7.80
N ASP A 181 -25.97 3.47 7.39
CA ASP A 181 -25.95 4.71 8.15
C ASP A 181 -26.73 4.58 9.48
N THR A 182 -26.22 5.28 10.49
CA THR A 182 -26.91 5.47 11.77
C THR A 182 -27.17 6.96 12.04
N ALA A 183 -27.70 7.29 13.22
CA ALA A 183 -27.86 8.70 13.62
C ALA A 183 -26.50 9.43 13.65
N GLN A 184 -25.46 8.79 14.21
CA GLN A 184 -24.14 9.37 14.37
C GLN A 184 -23.18 9.04 13.21
N VAL A 185 -23.33 7.90 12.57
CA VAL A 185 -22.39 7.42 11.54
C VAL A 185 -22.99 7.56 10.16
N LYS A 186 -22.27 8.23 9.28
CA LYS A 186 -22.66 8.40 7.88
C LYS A 186 -21.55 7.92 6.95
N HIS A 187 -21.94 7.39 5.81
CA HIS A 187 -21.01 6.92 4.78
C HIS A 187 -21.20 7.74 3.51
N LEU A 188 -20.09 8.26 3.00
CA LEU A 188 -20.03 8.95 1.72
C LEU A 188 -19.20 8.11 0.75
N LYS A 189 -19.71 7.87 -0.45
CA LYS A 189 -18.95 7.30 -1.56
C LYS A 189 -19.27 8.11 -2.80
N ILE A 190 -18.25 8.69 -3.42
CA ILE A 190 -18.37 9.49 -4.64
C ILE A 190 -17.53 8.89 -5.74
N GLU A 191 -17.99 8.98 -6.98
CA GLU A 191 -17.14 8.74 -8.13
C GLU A 191 -16.27 9.98 -8.38
N SER A 192 -14.95 9.82 -8.34
CA SER A 192 -14.02 10.89 -8.66
C SER A 192 -13.93 11.08 -10.17
N ARG A 193 -14.30 12.25 -10.67
CA ARG A 193 -14.17 12.57 -12.09
C ARG A 193 -12.70 12.71 -12.51
N ILE A 194 -11.87 13.27 -11.63
CA ILE A 194 -10.43 13.47 -11.84
C ILE A 194 -9.76 12.12 -12.01
N LEU A 195 -9.97 11.20 -11.08
CA LEU A 195 -9.35 9.87 -11.10
C LEU A 195 -9.93 8.97 -12.18
N SER A 196 -11.26 8.97 -12.36
CA SER A 196 -11.91 8.15 -13.40
C SER A 196 -11.42 8.52 -14.79
N LYS A 197 -11.23 9.83 -15.06
CA LYS A 197 -10.62 10.29 -16.30
C LYS A 197 -9.17 9.83 -16.45
N TRP A 198 -8.40 9.84 -15.35
CA TRP A 198 -6.99 9.46 -15.39
C TRP A 198 -6.82 7.96 -15.58
N TRP A 199 -7.60 7.12 -14.85
CA TRP A 199 -7.52 5.66 -14.89
C TRP A 199 -8.27 5.03 -16.09
N GLY A 200 -9.18 5.76 -16.73
CA GLY A 200 -10.06 5.23 -17.79
C GLY A 200 -11.11 4.24 -17.28
N HIS A 201 -11.38 4.27 -15.98
CA HIS A 201 -12.40 3.50 -15.26
C HIS A 201 -12.97 4.31 -14.12
N SER A 202 -14.20 4.01 -13.69
CA SER A 202 -14.80 4.63 -12.50
C SER A 202 -13.95 4.33 -11.27
N ILE A 203 -13.37 5.36 -10.66
CA ILE A 203 -12.63 5.31 -9.41
C ILE A 203 -13.41 6.07 -8.34
N TYR A 204 -13.52 5.45 -7.17
CA TYR A 204 -14.32 5.98 -6.07
C TYR A 204 -13.44 6.47 -4.92
N LEU A 205 -13.90 7.55 -4.29
CA LEU A 205 -13.39 8.06 -3.03
C LEU A 205 -14.51 8.02 -2.00
N GLY A 206 -14.18 7.98 -0.73
CA GLY A 206 -15.21 7.95 0.30
C GLY A 206 -14.78 8.48 1.66
N ALA A 207 -15.76 8.53 2.55
CA ALA A 207 -15.56 8.92 3.93
C ALA A 207 -16.53 8.21 4.86
N THR A 208 -16.06 7.76 6.01
CA THR A 208 -16.91 7.40 7.15
C THR A 208 -16.89 8.58 8.11
N VAL A 209 -18.06 9.16 8.36
CA VAL A 209 -18.24 10.39 9.13
C VAL A 209 -18.91 10.08 10.44
N LEU A 210 -18.26 10.42 11.55
CA LEU A 210 -18.83 10.34 12.89
C LEU A 210 -19.28 11.74 13.31
N LEU A 211 -20.58 11.89 13.48
CA LEU A 211 -21.23 13.12 13.91
C LEU A 211 -21.23 13.23 15.44
N PRO A 212 -21.11 14.43 16.00
CA PRO A 212 -21.13 14.65 17.44
C PRO A 212 -22.53 14.36 18.04
N LYS A 213 -22.55 14.17 19.36
CA LYS A 213 -23.79 14.04 20.12
C LYS A 213 -24.73 15.20 19.80
N ASP A 214 -26.03 14.91 19.71
CA ASP A 214 -27.11 15.89 19.49
C ASP A 214 -26.95 16.78 18.23
N TYR A 215 -26.17 16.31 17.23
CA TYR A 215 -25.95 17.02 15.97
C TYR A 215 -27.24 17.56 15.35
N GLU A 216 -28.30 16.76 15.25
CA GLU A 216 -29.57 17.17 14.62
C GLU A 216 -30.39 18.15 15.49
N ARG A 217 -30.11 18.22 16.78
CA ARG A 217 -30.77 19.19 17.69
C ARG A 217 -30.21 20.60 17.59
N HIS A 218 -29.02 20.75 16.99
CA HIS A 218 -28.31 22.01 16.83
C HIS A 218 -28.08 22.33 15.34
N PRO A 219 -29.14 22.59 14.55
CA PRO A 219 -29.04 22.71 13.09
C PRO A 219 -28.17 23.89 12.61
N ASP A 220 -28.05 24.92 13.41
CA ASP A 220 -27.30 26.14 13.06
C ASP A 220 -25.82 26.08 13.48
N VAL A 221 -25.42 25.07 14.25
CA VAL A 221 -24.04 24.91 14.72
C VAL A 221 -23.18 24.28 13.63
N ARG A 222 -21.98 24.86 13.43
CA ARG A 222 -20.89 24.28 12.66
C ARG A 222 -19.78 23.81 13.57
N TYR A 223 -19.07 22.80 13.14
CA TYR A 223 -18.13 22.04 13.98
C TYR A 223 -16.72 22.06 13.39
N PRO A 224 -15.68 22.13 14.23
CA PRO A 224 -14.35 21.73 13.82
C PRO A 224 -14.36 20.30 13.28
N VAL A 225 -13.42 19.99 12.39
CA VAL A 225 -13.33 18.67 11.78
C VAL A 225 -11.92 18.08 11.91
N ASN A 226 -11.85 16.78 12.18
CA ASN A 226 -10.65 15.99 12.03
C ASN A 226 -10.79 15.09 10.79
N TYR A 227 -9.89 15.22 9.84
CA TYR A 227 -9.73 14.32 8.70
C TYR A 227 -8.67 13.27 9.05
N GLU A 228 -9.11 12.07 9.38
CA GLU A 228 -8.25 10.95 9.71
C GLU A 228 -7.82 10.23 8.43
N GLN A 229 -6.51 10.10 8.26
CA GLN A 229 -5.85 9.39 7.15
C GLN A 229 -5.36 8.03 7.61
N GLY A 230 -5.29 7.06 6.69
CA GLY A 230 -4.77 5.72 6.96
C GLY A 230 -5.17 4.73 5.90
N HIS A 231 -4.92 3.47 6.20
CA HIS A 231 -5.37 2.36 5.35
C HIS A 231 -6.89 2.35 5.21
N PHE A 232 -7.36 1.86 4.07
CA PHE A 232 -8.79 1.74 3.80
C PHE A 232 -9.53 1.05 4.95
N SER A 233 -10.54 1.71 5.45
CA SER A 233 -11.40 1.16 6.49
C SER A 233 -12.83 1.67 6.34
N LEU A 234 -13.79 0.75 6.47
CA LEU A 234 -15.21 1.07 6.63
C LEU A 234 -15.60 1.13 8.12
N ARG A 235 -14.64 0.98 9.01
CA ARG A 235 -14.86 1.09 10.46
C ARG A 235 -15.13 2.54 10.84
N VAL A 236 -15.92 2.71 11.88
CA VAL A 236 -16.26 4.03 12.41
C VAL A 236 -15.03 4.65 13.08
N PRO A 237 -14.77 5.96 12.88
CA PRO A 237 -13.69 6.67 13.53
C PRO A 237 -13.66 6.43 15.05
N GLY A 238 -12.45 6.26 15.61
CA GLY A 238 -12.27 5.96 17.03
C GLY A 238 -12.84 4.64 17.53
N GLY A 239 -13.38 3.78 16.62
CA GLY A 239 -14.07 2.54 16.98
C GLY A 239 -15.43 2.77 17.66
N PHE A 240 -16.07 3.91 17.40
CA PHE A 240 -17.39 4.25 17.95
C PHE A 240 -18.43 3.17 17.61
N GLY A 241 -19.32 2.87 18.57
CA GLY A 241 -20.30 1.80 18.46
C GLY A 241 -19.84 0.45 19.04
N SER A 242 -18.60 0.36 19.53
CA SER A 242 -18.08 -0.84 20.19
C SER A 242 -18.47 -0.98 21.67
N GLY A 243 -19.07 0.04 22.27
CA GLY A 243 -19.36 0.13 23.71
C GLY A 243 -18.13 0.43 24.56
N GLY A 244 -17.04 0.91 23.95
CA GLY A 244 -15.76 1.18 24.60
C GLY A 244 -15.67 2.59 25.24
N ALA A 245 -14.48 2.91 25.75
CA ALA A 245 -14.20 4.21 26.39
C ALA A 245 -14.39 5.39 25.44
N PHE A 246 -14.14 5.20 24.15
CA PHE A 246 -14.35 6.26 23.17
C PHE A 246 -15.83 6.60 22.99
N ASP A 247 -16.72 5.61 23.02
CA ASP A 247 -18.18 5.85 22.95
C ASP A 247 -18.68 6.68 24.13
N THR A 248 -18.22 6.31 25.34
CA THR A 248 -18.52 7.06 26.57
C THR A 248 -18.06 8.51 26.47
N LEU A 249 -16.81 8.72 26.03
CA LEU A 249 -16.27 10.04 25.81
C LEU A 249 -17.10 10.81 24.76
N TRP A 250 -17.32 10.22 23.58
CA TRP A 250 -18.00 10.90 22.46
C TRP A 250 -19.40 11.37 22.81
N MET A 251 -20.07 10.61 23.66
CA MET A 251 -21.45 10.87 24.08
C MET A 251 -21.56 11.63 25.41
N ALA A 252 -20.45 11.99 26.07
CA ALA A 252 -20.47 12.77 27.31
C ALA A 252 -20.87 14.24 27.06
N ASP A 253 -21.48 14.89 28.06
CA ASP A 253 -21.99 16.24 27.94
C ASP A 253 -20.88 17.31 27.92
N ASP A 254 -19.75 17.01 28.53
CA ASP A 254 -18.60 17.90 28.66
C ASP A 254 -17.56 17.74 27.53
N THR A 255 -17.80 16.82 26.60
CA THR A 255 -16.91 16.61 25.44
C THR A 255 -17.12 17.70 24.38
N PRO A 256 -16.08 18.40 23.94
CA PRO A 256 -16.18 19.33 22.81
C PRO A 256 -16.70 18.63 21.55
N ARG A 257 -17.62 19.27 20.83
CA ARG A 257 -18.25 18.70 19.64
C ARG A 257 -17.37 18.92 18.43
N MET A 258 -16.97 17.82 17.77
CA MET A 258 -16.22 17.81 16.52
C MET A 258 -16.87 16.85 15.54
N ILE A 259 -16.57 16.97 14.26
CA ILE A 259 -16.86 15.94 13.26
C ILE A 259 -15.56 15.17 13.04
N TYR A 260 -15.61 13.83 13.13
CA TYR A 260 -14.49 12.96 12.75
C TYR A 260 -14.79 12.30 11.43
N VAL A 261 -13.81 12.29 10.53
CA VAL A 261 -13.95 11.79 9.16
C VAL A 261 -12.78 10.88 8.86
N THR A 262 -12.99 9.59 8.72
CA THR A 262 -11.99 8.67 8.15
C THR A 262 -12.13 8.69 6.64
N LEU A 263 -11.08 9.08 5.94
CA LEU A 263 -11.05 9.16 4.47
C LEU A 263 -10.73 7.79 3.86
N GLN A 264 -11.35 7.50 2.71
CA GLN A 264 -11.11 6.30 1.93
C GLN A 264 -10.72 6.70 0.50
N HIS A 265 -9.50 6.33 0.12
CA HIS A 265 -8.94 6.63 -1.21
C HIS A 265 -8.10 5.45 -1.74
N PRO A 266 -8.70 4.23 -1.84
CA PRO A 266 -8.00 3.09 -2.39
C PRO A 266 -7.59 3.35 -3.84
N SER A 267 -6.43 2.85 -4.21
CA SER A 267 -5.92 2.92 -5.58
C SER A 267 -5.88 1.51 -6.20
N PRO A 268 -5.76 1.37 -7.53
CA PRO A 268 -5.53 0.06 -8.14
C PRO A 268 -4.24 -0.64 -7.70
N TYR A 269 -3.34 0.05 -7.00
CA TYR A 269 -2.10 -0.52 -6.44
C TYR A 269 -2.22 -0.92 -4.98
N TYR A 270 -3.03 -0.21 -4.17
CA TYR A 270 -3.04 -0.41 -2.73
C TYR A 270 -4.34 0.08 -2.07
N ASP A 271 -4.50 -0.21 -0.78
CA ASP A 271 -5.68 0.16 0.01
C ASP A 271 -5.77 1.66 0.33
N ASP A 272 -4.72 2.41 0.09
CA ASP A 272 -4.70 3.87 0.06
C ASP A 272 -3.81 4.38 -1.07
N SER A 273 -3.80 5.68 -1.33
CA SER A 273 -3.04 6.32 -2.41
C SER A 273 -1.88 7.18 -1.90
N TYR A 274 -1.57 7.13 -0.60
CA TYR A 274 -0.70 8.11 0.07
C TYR A 274 -1.19 9.57 -0.04
N GLY A 275 -2.40 9.80 -0.53
CA GLY A 275 -3.06 11.11 -0.57
C GLY A 275 -2.37 12.19 -1.40
N VAL A 276 -1.41 11.85 -2.26
CA VAL A 276 -0.64 12.80 -3.06
C VAL A 276 -0.75 12.52 -4.55
N ASN A 277 -0.44 13.52 -5.37
CA ASN A 277 -0.32 13.33 -6.82
C ASN A 277 0.94 12.52 -7.14
N SER A 278 0.81 11.53 -8.01
CA SER A 278 1.89 10.64 -8.40
C SER A 278 1.83 10.27 -9.88
N GLU A 279 2.99 9.91 -10.46
CA GLU A 279 3.05 9.53 -11.87
C GLU A 279 2.33 8.21 -12.17
N ASN A 280 2.28 7.28 -11.20
CA ASN A 280 1.66 5.97 -11.40
C ASN A 280 0.25 5.87 -10.81
N ASN A 281 0.01 6.43 -9.61
CA ASN A 281 -1.33 6.46 -9.01
C ASN A 281 -2.24 7.52 -9.65
N GLY A 282 -1.66 8.58 -10.24
CA GLY A 282 -2.41 9.71 -10.76
C GLY A 282 -2.68 10.81 -9.73
N PRO A 283 -3.60 11.72 -9.98
CA PRO A 283 -3.82 12.94 -9.20
C PRO A 283 -4.72 12.72 -7.97
N PHE A 284 -4.34 11.79 -7.08
CA PHE A 284 -5.12 11.52 -5.86
C PHE A 284 -5.14 12.70 -4.88
N GLY A 285 -4.02 13.45 -4.78
CA GLY A 285 -4.00 14.67 -3.97
C GLY A 285 -5.05 15.68 -4.41
N ASP A 286 -5.09 15.98 -5.70
CA ASP A 286 -6.09 16.90 -6.27
C ASP A 286 -7.52 16.35 -6.08
N ALA A 287 -7.74 15.07 -6.32
CA ALA A 287 -9.06 14.45 -6.16
C ALA A 287 -9.56 14.49 -4.70
N ILE A 288 -8.69 14.29 -3.72
CA ILE A 288 -9.04 14.44 -2.31
C ILE A 288 -9.38 15.91 -2.01
N MET A 289 -8.52 16.84 -2.42
CA MET A 289 -8.67 18.26 -2.08
C MET A 289 -9.81 18.95 -2.85
N GLU A 290 -10.05 18.56 -4.11
CA GLU A 290 -11.01 19.27 -4.97
C GLU A 290 -12.38 18.55 -5.08
N GLU A 291 -12.45 17.25 -4.77
CA GLU A 291 -13.70 16.48 -4.87
C GLU A 291 -14.15 15.91 -3.53
N LEU A 292 -13.31 15.12 -2.82
CA LEU A 292 -13.74 14.42 -1.60
C LEU A 292 -14.01 15.36 -0.44
N LEU A 293 -13.04 16.21 -0.08
CA LEU A 293 -13.21 17.13 1.06
C LEU A 293 -14.34 18.14 0.82
N PRO A 294 -14.49 18.77 -0.36
CA PRO A 294 -15.65 19.58 -0.67
C PRO A 294 -16.98 18.83 -0.57
N ALA A 295 -17.04 17.56 -0.97
CA ALA A 295 -18.27 16.75 -0.85
C ALA A 295 -18.63 16.50 0.63
N VAL A 296 -17.66 16.19 1.48
CA VAL A 296 -17.84 16.08 2.94
C VAL A 296 -18.34 17.40 3.52
N GLU A 297 -17.67 18.52 3.19
CA GLU A 297 -18.03 19.84 3.72
C GLU A 297 -19.35 20.40 3.17
N ALA A 298 -19.81 19.91 2.01
CA ALA A 298 -21.14 20.27 1.48
C ALA A 298 -22.25 19.52 2.21
N GLN A 299 -22.00 18.29 2.64
CA GLN A 299 -23.02 17.44 3.26
C GLN A 299 -23.11 17.65 4.78
N PHE A 300 -22.00 17.98 5.43
CA PHE A 300 -21.93 18.10 6.89
C PHE A 300 -21.58 19.53 7.33
N ARG A 301 -22.06 19.92 8.53
CA ARG A 301 -21.89 21.28 9.08
C ARG A 301 -20.48 21.52 9.63
N VAL A 302 -19.48 21.50 8.75
CA VAL A 302 -18.08 21.77 9.05
C VAL A 302 -17.82 23.30 9.08
N ILE A 303 -16.98 23.77 9.99
CA ILE A 303 -16.40 25.11 9.91
C ILE A 303 -15.35 25.09 8.78
N ARG A 304 -15.67 25.75 7.67
CA ARG A 304 -14.86 25.75 6.43
C ARG A 304 -13.68 26.73 6.47
N GLU A 305 -13.03 26.80 7.62
CA GLU A 305 -11.90 27.69 7.85
C GLU A 305 -10.64 26.87 8.18
N PRO A 306 -9.44 27.27 7.73
CA PRO A 306 -8.22 26.49 7.98
C PRO A 306 -8.01 26.15 9.46
N TRP A 307 -8.22 27.12 10.36
CA TRP A 307 -8.00 26.95 11.79
C TRP A 307 -8.85 25.85 12.44
N ALA A 308 -9.96 25.46 11.83
CA ALA A 308 -10.89 24.45 12.33
C ALA A 308 -10.74 23.07 11.62
N ARG A 309 -9.83 22.95 10.66
CA ARG A 309 -9.55 21.70 9.93
C ARG A 309 -8.29 21.05 10.45
N MET A 310 -8.44 19.98 11.20
CA MET A 310 -7.33 19.13 11.64
C MET A 310 -7.16 17.95 10.70
N VAL A 311 -5.93 17.47 10.57
CA VAL A 311 -5.63 16.22 9.89
C VAL A 311 -4.81 15.32 10.80
N SER A 312 -5.15 14.03 10.86
CA SER A 312 -4.46 13.07 11.72
C SER A 312 -4.28 11.73 11.04
N GLY A 313 -3.43 10.90 11.61
CA GLY A 313 -3.23 9.52 11.17
C GLY A 313 -2.06 8.85 11.85
N GLY A 314 -1.96 7.54 11.66
CA GLY A 314 -0.85 6.73 12.15
C GLY A 314 -0.21 5.93 11.01
N SER A 315 1.10 5.65 11.12
CA SER A 315 1.86 4.90 10.10
C SER A 315 1.75 5.58 8.73
N THR A 316 1.28 4.90 7.70
CA THR A 316 0.91 5.49 6.41
C THR A 316 0.07 6.75 6.58
N GLY A 317 -0.98 6.69 7.42
CA GLY A 317 -1.82 7.85 7.70
C GLY A 317 -1.09 9.00 8.39
N GLY A 318 -0.08 8.70 9.20
CA GLY A 318 0.81 9.69 9.82
C GLY A 318 1.64 10.44 8.78
N TRP A 319 2.20 9.72 7.81
CA TRP A 319 2.90 10.33 6.70
C TRP A 319 1.96 11.20 5.86
N ILE A 320 0.76 10.69 5.52
CA ILE A 320 -0.23 11.43 4.74
C ILE A 320 -0.65 12.71 5.49
N ALA A 321 -0.90 12.63 6.80
CA ALA A 321 -1.28 13.79 7.61
C ALA A 321 -0.18 14.86 7.62
N ALA A 322 1.08 14.47 7.79
CA ALA A 322 2.22 15.39 7.72
C ALA A 322 2.40 15.96 6.29
N ALA A 323 2.30 15.11 5.27
CA ALA A 323 2.40 15.52 3.86
C ALA A 323 1.30 16.51 3.47
N HIS A 324 0.05 16.26 3.86
CA HIS A 324 -1.06 17.17 3.60
C HIS A 324 -0.84 18.54 4.26
N GLN A 325 -0.34 18.57 5.50
CA GLN A 325 -0.02 19.84 6.15
C GLN A 325 1.10 20.59 5.42
N ILE A 326 2.08 19.88 4.87
CA ILE A 326 3.24 20.48 4.18
C ILE A 326 2.88 20.92 2.76
N PHE A 327 2.13 20.10 2.02
CA PHE A 327 1.78 20.39 0.62
C PHE A 327 0.55 21.29 0.48
N TYR A 328 -0.36 21.29 1.47
CA TYR A 328 -1.56 22.13 1.50
C TYR A 328 -1.61 23.00 2.77
N PRO A 329 -0.56 23.82 3.04
CA PRO A 329 -0.36 24.49 4.34
C PRO A 329 -1.42 25.55 4.67
N ASP A 330 -2.13 26.05 3.65
CA ASP A 330 -3.18 27.06 3.81
C ASP A 330 -4.57 26.44 4.00
N PHE A 331 -4.72 25.12 3.82
CA PHE A 331 -6.00 24.42 3.99
C PHE A 331 -6.20 23.87 5.41
N TYR A 332 -5.16 23.26 6.00
CA TYR A 332 -5.23 22.65 7.33
C TYR A 332 -4.68 23.58 8.42
N GLY A 333 -5.32 23.56 9.59
CA GLY A 333 -4.92 24.30 10.78
C GLY A 333 -3.89 23.57 11.64
N GLY A 334 -3.86 22.24 11.60
CA GLY A 334 -2.90 21.42 12.34
C GLY A 334 -2.90 19.97 11.90
N SER A 335 -1.71 19.34 11.95
CA SER A 335 -1.48 17.94 11.65
C SER A 335 -1.02 17.21 12.90
N PHE A 336 -1.61 16.03 13.16
CA PHE A 336 -1.32 15.15 14.30
C PHE A 336 -0.92 13.79 13.76
N ALA A 337 0.38 13.61 13.52
CA ALA A 337 0.96 12.43 12.88
C ALA A 337 1.57 11.51 13.93
N SER A 338 1.01 10.30 14.10
CA SER A 338 1.58 9.27 14.96
C SER A 338 2.40 8.28 14.13
N CYS A 339 3.61 7.92 14.60
CA CYS A 339 4.49 6.95 13.94
C CYS A 339 4.50 7.07 12.40
N PRO A 340 4.68 8.28 11.82
CA PRO A 340 4.57 8.43 10.38
C PRO A 340 5.56 7.51 9.65
N ASP A 341 5.15 6.95 8.51
CA ASP A 341 6.07 6.32 7.59
C ASP A 341 7.24 7.26 7.28
N ALA A 342 8.32 6.74 6.72
CA ALA A 342 9.57 7.47 6.60
C ALA A 342 9.39 8.93 6.11
N VAL A 343 9.63 9.87 6.99
CA VAL A 343 9.61 11.33 6.72
C VAL A 343 10.98 11.87 6.26
N ASP A 344 12.00 11.03 6.31
CA ASP A 344 13.36 11.27 5.78
C ASP A 344 13.83 9.96 5.12
N PHE A 345 14.05 9.98 3.83
CA PHE A 345 14.38 8.78 3.06
C PHE A 345 15.83 8.32 3.18
N ARG A 346 16.66 8.99 3.98
CA ARG A 346 17.94 8.43 4.48
C ARG A 346 17.68 7.33 5.51
N TYR A 347 16.46 7.26 6.03
CA TYR A 347 15.93 6.19 6.87
C TYR A 347 14.54 5.77 6.35
N HIS A 348 14.51 5.26 5.10
CA HIS A 348 13.28 4.66 4.57
C HIS A 348 13.12 3.27 5.20
N GLN A 349 12.45 3.23 6.35
CA GLN A 349 12.67 2.28 7.42
C GLN A 349 14.17 2.28 7.82
N ILE A 350 14.89 1.19 7.58
CA ILE A 350 16.31 1.01 7.94
C ILE A 350 17.28 1.29 6.77
N VAL A 351 16.77 1.70 5.60
CA VAL A 351 17.56 1.87 4.38
C VAL A 351 17.79 3.35 4.07
N ASP A 352 19.05 3.76 3.93
CA ASP A 352 19.38 5.03 3.27
C ASP A 352 19.29 4.84 1.75
N ILE A 353 18.15 5.21 1.15
CA ILE A 353 17.95 5.01 -0.29
C ILE A 353 18.88 5.84 -1.16
N TYR A 354 19.51 6.89 -0.61
CA TYR A 354 20.44 7.76 -1.34
C TYR A 354 21.90 7.30 -1.21
N GLY A 355 22.26 6.68 -0.08
CA GLY A 355 23.63 6.31 0.24
C GLY A 355 23.93 4.82 0.15
N ASP A 356 22.96 3.97 0.41
CA ASP A 356 23.15 2.53 0.40
C ASP A 356 23.17 1.95 -1.02
N LYS A 357 23.89 0.84 -1.20
CA LYS A 357 23.92 0.10 -2.47
C LYS A 357 22.91 -1.03 -2.54
N ASN A 358 22.49 -1.52 -1.38
CA ASN A 358 21.60 -2.68 -1.28
C ASN A 358 20.62 -2.52 -0.12
N ALA A 359 19.35 -2.83 -0.39
CA ALA A 359 18.28 -2.75 0.59
C ALA A 359 18.23 -3.93 1.56
N TYR A 360 18.79 -5.09 1.20
CA TYR A 360 18.63 -6.34 1.95
C TYR A 360 19.74 -6.61 2.95
N PHE A 361 20.94 -6.04 2.74
CA PHE A 361 22.06 -6.23 3.63
C PHE A 361 23.01 -5.03 3.65
N VAL A 362 23.80 -4.96 4.71
CA VAL A 362 24.96 -4.07 4.80
C VAL A 362 26.23 -4.90 4.58
N ASP A 363 27.05 -4.47 3.62
CA ASP A 363 28.37 -5.08 3.40
C ASP A 363 29.37 -4.50 4.40
N LYS A 364 29.95 -5.36 5.25
CA LYS A 364 30.99 -5.01 6.22
C LYS A 364 32.41 -5.41 5.75
N GLY A 365 32.56 -5.71 4.45
CA GLY A 365 33.79 -6.15 3.84
C GLY A 365 34.05 -7.65 3.99
N TRP A 366 34.08 -8.15 5.21
CA TRP A 366 34.31 -9.57 5.50
C TRP A 366 33.04 -10.39 5.63
N MET A 367 31.92 -9.74 5.88
CA MET A 367 30.61 -10.37 6.03
C MET A 367 29.49 -9.45 5.58
N ARG A 368 28.37 -10.04 5.22
CA ARG A 368 27.11 -9.35 5.01
C ARG A 368 26.25 -9.50 6.25
N VAL A 369 25.60 -8.40 6.63
CA VAL A 369 24.63 -8.39 7.72
C VAL A 369 23.26 -8.08 7.11
N ASP A 370 22.35 -9.05 7.15
CA ASP A 370 21.02 -8.89 6.60
C ASP A 370 20.21 -7.86 7.40
N ARG A 371 19.35 -7.13 6.71
CA ARG A 371 18.53 -6.08 7.32
C ARG A 371 17.17 -6.64 7.75
N PRO A 372 16.74 -6.37 8.99
CA PRO A 372 15.38 -6.64 9.42
C PRO A 372 14.40 -5.70 8.70
N ASN A 373 13.19 -6.18 8.44
CA ASN A 373 12.06 -5.38 8.01
C ASN A 373 11.21 -4.97 9.20
N GLN A 374 10.99 -5.90 10.12
CA GLN A 374 10.18 -5.69 11.30
C GLN A 374 10.82 -6.29 12.54
N ILE A 375 10.72 -5.56 13.66
CA ILE A 375 11.14 -6.01 14.99
C ILE A 375 9.96 -5.95 15.97
N ARG A 376 10.06 -6.74 17.02
CA ARG A 376 9.19 -6.65 18.20
C ARG A 376 9.73 -5.61 19.17
N PRO A 377 8.89 -5.13 20.11
CA PRO A 377 9.34 -4.18 21.16
C PRO A 377 10.45 -4.74 22.06
N ASP A 378 10.67 -6.06 22.09
CA ASP A 378 11.78 -6.71 22.79
C ASP A 378 13.08 -6.77 21.97
N GLY A 379 13.06 -6.26 20.73
CA GLY A 379 14.18 -6.23 19.79
C GLY A 379 14.35 -7.50 18.95
N ASN A 380 13.51 -8.53 19.13
CA ASN A 380 13.54 -9.72 18.29
C ASN A 380 13.05 -9.40 16.86
N VAL A 381 13.75 -9.95 15.87
CA VAL A 381 13.36 -9.79 14.45
C VAL A 381 12.14 -10.64 14.13
N GLU A 382 11.13 -10.04 13.52
CA GLU A 382 9.91 -10.70 13.06
C GLU A 382 10.00 -11.09 11.58
N SER A 383 10.54 -10.20 10.74
CA SER A 383 10.74 -10.44 9.31
C SER A 383 11.98 -9.73 8.79
N MET A 384 12.53 -10.22 7.69
CA MET A 384 13.68 -9.64 7.02
C MET A 384 13.22 -8.85 5.78
N MET A 385 13.95 -7.80 5.43
CA MET A 385 13.71 -6.98 4.23
C MET A 385 13.59 -7.83 2.96
N LYS A 386 14.47 -8.82 2.82
CA LYS A 386 14.46 -9.74 1.69
C LYS A 386 13.17 -10.56 1.61
N ASP A 387 12.74 -11.11 2.75
CA ASP A 387 11.57 -12.00 2.79
C ASP A 387 10.28 -11.25 2.46
N GLU A 388 10.11 -10.04 3.01
CA GLU A 388 8.98 -9.18 2.71
C GLU A 388 8.90 -8.86 1.20
N ASN A 389 10.02 -8.39 0.63
CA ASN A 389 10.08 -8.03 -0.78
C ASN A 389 9.93 -9.24 -1.73
N HIS A 390 10.43 -10.41 -1.35
CA HIS A 390 10.24 -11.64 -2.13
C HIS A 390 8.80 -12.14 -2.06
N TYR A 391 8.14 -11.99 -0.89
CA TYR A 391 6.72 -12.30 -0.75
C TYR A 391 5.87 -11.38 -1.63
N GLU A 392 6.08 -10.05 -1.56
CA GLU A 392 5.39 -9.11 -2.45
C GLU A 392 5.60 -9.47 -3.93
N LEU A 393 6.86 -9.76 -4.33
CA LEU A 393 7.17 -10.17 -5.69
C LEU A 393 6.46 -11.48 -6.09
N THR A 394 6.17 -12.35 -5.14
CA THR A 394 5.40 -13.58 -5.38
C THR A 394 3.91 -13.28 -5.53
N ILE A 395 3.35 -12.35 -4.76
CA ILE A 395 1.95 -11.92 -4.93
C ILE A 395 1.77 -11.23 -6.29
N GLY A 396 2.67 -10.29 -6.65
CA GLY A 396 2.56 -9.60 -7.92
C GLY A 396 3.87 -8.90 -8.32
N ASP A 397 4.32 -9.11 -9.53
CA ASP A 397 5.41 -8.32 -10.11
C ASP A 397 4.92 -6.92 -10.50
N LYS A 398 5.83 -6.02 -10.93
CA LYS A 398 5.50 -4.67 -11.43
C LYS A 398 4.73 -3.80 -10.42
N SER A 399 5.06 -3.92 -9.14
CA SER A 399 4.42 -3.21 -8.01
C SER A 399 2.91 -3.48 -7.89
N ARG A 400 2.48 -4.74 -8.17
CA ARG A 400 1.07 -5.15 -8.17
C ARG A 400 0.69 -6.05 -6.99
N SER A 401 1.54 -6.16 -5.99
CA SER A 401 1.29 -7.05 -4.84
C SER A 401 0.15 -6.58 -3.94
N GLY A 402 -0.17 -5.29 -3.94
CA GLY A 402 -1.00 -4.69 -2.91
C GLY A 402 -0.29 -4.64 -1.55
N GLY A 403 1.04 -4.67 -1.53
CA GLY A 403 1.87 -4.58 -0.33
C GLY A 403 2.57 -3.23 -0.19
N GLN A 404 3.16 -3.00 1.00
CA GLN A 404 3.68 -1.70 1.41
C GLN A 404 4.87 -1.22 0.56
N TRP A 405 5.79 -2.11 0.19
CA TRP A 405 6.95 -1.75 -0.63
C TRP A 405 6.55 -1.41 -2.07
N ASP A 406 5.54 -2.10 -2.59
CA ASP A 406 5.03 -1.85 -3.93
C ASP A 406 4.23 -0.55 -4.03
N ILE A 407 3.47 -0.15 -2.98
CA ILE A 407 2.76 1.14 -3.01
C ILE A 407 3.73 2.32 -2.90
N TRP A 408 4.82 2.21 -2.15
CA TRP A 408 5.82 3.28 -2.13
C TRP A 408 6.43 3.48 -3.51
N GLU A 409 6.74 2.38 -4.24
CA GLU A 409 7.17 2.49 -5.64
C GLU A 409 6.07 3.10 -6.53
N ALA A 410 4.82 2.70 -6.38
CA ALA A 410 3.70 3.26 -7.14
C ALA A 410 3.46 4.74 -6.84
N THR A 411 3.72 5.18 -5.62
CA THR A 411 3.54 6.58 -5.21
C THR A 411 4.73 7.44 -5.62
N TYR A 412 5.96 6.99 -5.35
CA TYR A 412 7.13 7.86 -5.40
C TYR A 412 7.97 7.72 -6.66
N SER A 413 7.91 6.56 -7.35
CA SER A 413 8.75 6.28 -8.52
C SER A 413 8.24 6.95 -9.80
N PRO A 414 9.15 7.24 -10.72
CA PRO A 414 8.79 7.57 -12.09
C PRO A 414 8.07 6.39 -12.77
N VAL A 415 7.24 6.69 -13.76
CA VAL A 415 6.60 5.67 -14.59
C VAL A 415 7.63 5.01 -15.53
N GLY A 416 7.57 3.68 -15.63
CA GLY A 416 8.39 2.90 -16.56
C GLY A 416 7.88 2.93 -18.00
N ALA A 417 8.70 2.47 -18.93
CA ALA A 417 8.33 2.38 -20.35
C ALA A 417 7.12 1.46 -20.59
N ASP A 418 6.97 0.43 -19.75
CA ASP A 418 5.85 -0.52 -19.77
C ASP A 418 4.59 -0.04 -19.03
N GLY A 419 4.61 1.20 -18.50
CA GLY A 419 3.50 1.82 -17.79
C GLY A 419 3.43 1.53 -16.29
N TYR A 420 4.29 0.67 -15.76
CA TYR A 420 4.36 0.34 -14.34
C TYR A 420 5.44 1.17 -13.62
N PRO A 421 5.42 1.23 -12.27
CA PRO A 421 6.44 1.94 -11.52
C PRO A 421 7.86 1.41 -11.79
N LYS A 422 8.83 2.30 -11.91
CA LYS A 422 10.24 1.90 -11.86
C LYS A 422 10.57 1.40 -10.45
N ARG A 423 11.26 0.26 -10.38
CA ARG A 423 11.70 -0.31 -9.11
C ARG A 423 12.74 0.56 -8.43
N LEU A 424 12.54 0.87 -7.15
CA LEU A 424 13.58 1.52 -6.33
C LEU A 424 14.80 0.62 -6.18
N TRP A 425 14.56 -0.69 -6.05
CA TRP A 425 15.60 -1.71 -6.10
C TRP A 425 15.13 -2.95 -6.84
N ASN A 426 16.08 -3.72 -7.30
CA ASN A 426 15.80 -5.04 -7.86
C ASN A 426 15.27 -5.95 -6.73
N LYS A 427 14.01 -6.34 -6.77
CA LYS A 427 13.34 -7.15 -5.74
C LYS A 427 14.00 -8.53 -5.51
N SER A 428 14.73 -9.07 -6.47
CA SER A 428 15.44 -10.35 -6.30
C SER A 428 16.80 -10.20 -5.63
N THR A 429 17.49 -9.06 -5.81
CA THR A 429 18.88 -8.87 -5.35
C THR A 429 19.05 -7.78 -4.29
N GLY A 430 18.07 -6.88 -4.13
CA GLY A 430 18.14 -5.73 -3.25
C GLY A 430 18.97 -4.55 -3.76
N VAL A 431 19.54 -4.62 -4.97
CA VAL A 431 20.38 -3.56 -5.54
C VAL A 431 19.55 -2.32 -5.82
N ILE A 432 19.90 -1.19 -5.19
CA ILE A 432 19.19 0.08 -5.29
C ILE A 432 19.53 0.78 -6.62
N ASP A 433 18.52 1.36 -7.27
CA ASP A 433 18.68 2.25 -8.42
C ASP A 433 18.78 3.71 -7.93
N PRO A 434 19.97 4.33 -7.97
CA PRO A 434 20.15 5.68 -7.47
C PRO A 434 19.40 6.74 -8.28
N THR A 435 19.04 6.45 -9.54
CA THR A 435 18.25 7.36 -10.37
C THR A 435 16.80 7.41 -9.88
N VAL A 436 16.23 6.25 -9.56
CA VAL A 436 14.88 6.16 -9.00
C VAL A 436 14.87 6.75 -7.59
N ALA A 437 15.86 6.43 -6.74
CA ALA A 437 15.99 7.00 -5.40
C ALA A 437 16.03 8.54 -5.44
N SER A 438 16.79 9.11 -6.36
CA SER A 438 16.85 10.57 -6.54
C SER A 438 15.49 11.18 -6.93
N ALA A 439 14.69 10.48 -7.72
CA ALA A 439 13.35 10.94 -8.11
C ALA A 439 12.35 10.97 -6.94
N TRP A 440 12.56 10.14 -5.92
CA TRP A 440 11.72 10.11 -4.71
C TRP A 440 11.87 11.35 -3.83
N LYS A 441 12.95 12.13 -3.99
CA LYS A 441 13.29 13.27 -3.11
C LYS A 441 12.15 14.31 -2.99
N LYS A 442 11.30 14.44 -4.00
CA LYS A 442 10.14 15.34 -3.97
C LYS A 442 9.04 14.92 -2.97
N TYR A 443 9.11 13.69 -2.47
CA TYR A 443 8.20 13.13 -1.44
C TYR A 443 8.88 12.93 -0.09
N ASP A 444 10.21 13.14 0.02
CA ASP A 444 10.94 13.15 1.26
C ASP A 444 10.59 14.42 2.05
N LEU A 445 9.70 14.29 3.04
CA LEU A 445 9.10 15.44 3.72
C LEU A 445 10.15 16.33 4.42
N ARG A 446 11.17 15.72 5.01
CA ARG A 446 12.27 16.45 5.62
C ARG A 446 13.08 17.20 4.56
N ALA A 447 13.39 16.59 3.44
CA ALA A 447 14.12 17.24 2.36
C ALA A 447 13.31 18.39 1.72
N VAL A 448 11.99 18.21 1.58
CA VAL A 448 11.07 19.26 1.11
C VAL A 448 11.04 20.44 2.08
N LEU A 449 10.92 20.19 3.38
CA LEU A 449 10.95 21.24 4.39
C LEU A 449 12.29 21.98 4.43
N GLU A 450 13.41 21.25 4.42
CA GLU A 450 14.73 21.85 4.44
C GLU A 450 14.98 22.76 3.24
N ALA A 451 14.60 22.32 2.05
CA ALA A 451 14.76 23.11 0.82
C ALA A 451 13.87 24.35 0.75
N ASN A 452 12.72 24.34 1.45
CA ASN A 452 11.69 25.36 1.30
C ASN A 452 11.28 26.02 2.63
N TRP A 453 12.09 25.90 3.69
CA TRP A 453 11.69 26.37 5.02
C TRP A 453 11.36 27.85 5.06
N ALA A 454 12.07 28.68 4.33
CA ALA A 454 11.80 30.12 4.27
C ALA A 454 10.38 30.46 3.78
N THR A 455 9.78 29.61 2.94
CA THR A 455 8.46 29.82 2.35
C THR A 455 7.35 28.99 3.01
N ILE A 456 7.63 27.75 3.34
CA ILE A 456 6.69 26.82 3.97
C ILE A 456 6.68 26.98 5.49
N GLY A 457 7.84 27.20 6.10
CA GLY A 457 8.00 27.33 7.55
C GLY A 457 7.03 28.31 8.21
N PRO A 458 6.85 29.54 7.71
CA PRO A 458 5.86 30.48 8.27
C PRO A 458 4.44 29.93 8.34
N LYS A 459 4.09 28.98 7.47
CA LYS A 459 2.75 28.41 7.39
C LYS A 459 2.57 27.13 8.23
N VAL A 460 3.66 26.40 8.53
CA VAL A 460 3.58 25.07 9.15
C VAL A 460 4.32 24.94 10.49
N ALA A 461 5.16 25.89 10.86
CA ALA A 461 6.06 25.77 12.02
C ALA A 461 5.33 25.50 13.35
N HIS A 462 4.07 25.88 13.49
CA HIS A 462 3.24 25.65 14.67
C HIS A 462 2.18 24.55 14.46
N LYS A 463 2.07 24.00 13.23
CA LYS A 463 0.98 23.10 12.84
C LYS A 463 1.39 21.62 12.81
N LEU A 464 2.68 21.33 12.86
CA LEU A 464 3.18 19.94 12.82
C LEU A 464 3.32 19.39 14.24
N HIS A 465 2.55 18.34 14.54
CA HIS A 465 2.61 17.58 15.79
C HIS A 465 2.91 16.12 15.43
N ILE A 466 4.06 15.61 15.85
CA ILE A 466 4.58 14.29 15.48
C ILE A 466 4.86 13.49 16.75
N TYR A 467 4.41 12.25 16.79
CA TYR A 467 4.54 11.34 17.93
C TYR A 467 5.09 10.01 17.46
N VAL A 468 6.09 9.47 18.14
CA VAL A 468 6.68 8.17 17.78
C VAL A 468 7.20 7.45 19.02
N GLY A 469 7.10 6.12 19.03
CA GLY A 469 7.79 5.27 19.98
C GLY A 469 9.24 5.05 19.55
N ASP A 470 10.20 5.07 20.49
CA ASP A 470 11.63 4.84 20.18
C ASP A 470 11.97 3.36 19.91
N MET A 471 10.99 2.46 20.08
CA MET A 471 11.04 1.05 19.70
C MET A 471 10.03 0.74 18.60
N ASP A 472 9.90 1.66 17.64
CA ASP A 472 8.97 1.46 16.52
C ASP A 472 9.34 0.18 15.74
N SER A 473 8.34 -0.67 15.49
CA SER A 473 8.54 -2.00 14.89
C SER A 473 9.09 -1.96 13.47
N TYR A 474 8.93 -0.82 12.77
CA TYR A 474 9.40 -0.59 11.40
C TYR A 474 10.51 0.46 11.33
N PHE A 475 11.15 0.80 12.46
CA PHE A 475 12.27 1.77 12.53
C PHE A 475 11.89 3.21 12.11
N LEU A 476 10.60 3.56 12.19
CA LEU A 476 10.13 4.86 11.73
C LEU A 476 10.59 6.03 12.63
N ASN A 477 10.95 5.74 13.88
CA ASN A 477 11.59 6.68 14.79
C ASN A 477 12.88 7.28 14.23
N ASP A 478 13.67 6.52 13.47
CA ASP A 478 14.96 6.99 12.93
C ASP A 478 14.76 8.13 11.92
N ALA A 479 13.75 8.03 11.06
CA ALA A 479 13.37 9.10 10.13
C ALA A 479 12.83 10.34 10.87
N VAL A 480 12.03 10.12 11.93
CA VAL A 480 11.52 11.22 12.76
C VAL A 480 12.65 11.91 13.53
N GLU A 481 13.66 11.19 14.00
CA GLU A 481 14.85 11.80 14.62
C GLU A 481 15.55 12.74 13.64
N LYS A 482 15.74 12.34 12.38
CA LYS A 482 16.36 13.20 11.35
C LYS A 482 15.52 14.43 11.03
N LEU A 483 14.20 14.29 10.99
CA LEU A 483 13.32 15.43 10.84
C LEU A 483 13.42 16.36 12.06
N ASN A 484 13.43 15.81 13.28
CA ASN A 484 13.54 16.60 14.51
C ASN A 484 14.87 17.32 14.64
N GLU A 485 15.99 16.71 14.20
CA GLU A 485 17.29 17.38 14.10
C GLU A 485 17.25 18.64 13.22
N PHE A 486 16.48 18.61 12.13
CA PHE A 486 16.26 19.76 11.27
C PHE A 486 15.35 20.80 11.95
N LEU A 487 14.17 20.38 12.44
CA LEU A 487 13.18 21.28 13.03
C LEU A 487 13.69 22.04 14.25
N THR A 488 14.49 21.39 15.10
CA THR A 488 15.12 22.03 16.27
C THR A 488 16.16 23.09 15.92
N LYS A 489 16.81 22.97 14.75
CA LYS A 489 17.78 23.94 14.23
C LYS A 489 17.14 25.03 13.38
N ALA A 490 15.89 24.84 12.97
CA ALA A 490 15.16 25.81 12.16
C ALA A 490 14.94 27.12 12.93
N ASP A 491 15.37 28.23 12.37
CA ASP A 491 15.43 29.51 13.07
C ASP A 491 14.57 30.62 12.42
N ALA A 492 14.37 30.56 11.11
CA ALA A 492 13.62 31.57 10.39
C ALA A 492 12.49 30.95 9.50
N PRO A 493 11.30 30.69 10.06
CA PRO A 493 10.89 30.87 11.44
C PRO A 493 11.39 29.74 12.36
N LYS A 494 11.39 30.01 13.67
CA LYS A 494 11.63 28.95 14.66
C LYS A 494 10.46 27.96 14.64
N PHE A 495 10.75 26.66 14.70
CA PHE A 495 9.75 25.63 14.88
C PHE A 495 9.11 25.72 16.28
N THR A 496 7.80 25.69 16.34
CA THR A 496 6.99 25.80 17.58
C THR A 496 5.89 24.74 17.66
N GLY A 497 5.89 23.78 16.74
CA GLY A 497 5.08 22.58 16.83
C GLY A 497 5.59 21.58 17.87
N GLU A 498 5.28 20.33 17.71
CA GLU A 498 5.60 19.30 18.70
C GLU A 498 6.20 18.07 18.02
N VAL A 499 7.33 17.56 18.53
CA VAL A 499 7.87 16.23 18.18
C VAL A 499 8.14 15.49 19.49
N VAL A 500 7.46 14.36 19.70
CA VAL A 500 7.50 13.61 20.96
C VAL A 500 7.96 12.20 20.71
N PHE A 501 9.01 11.80 21.42
CA PHE A 501 9.49 10.41 21.46
C PHE A 501 9.09 9.78 22.78
N GLN A 502 8.41 8.62 22.70
CA GLN A 502 8.07 7.87 23.91
C GLN A 502 9.02 6.69 24.08
N ARG A 503 9.69 6.70 25.24
CA ARG A 503 10.66 5.64 25.57
C ARG A 503 10.01 4.26 25.61
N ARG A 504 10.61 3.29 24.89
CA ARG A 504 10.23 1.89 24.81
C ARG A 504 8.80 1.65 24.32
N ALA A 505 8.21 2.63 23.64
CA ALA A 505 6.91 2.46 23.02
C ALA A 505 7.06 1.83 21.62
N PRO A 506 6.11 0.96 21.24
CA PRO A 506 6.10 0.27 19.96
C PRO A 506 5.55 1.16 18.84
N HIS A 507 5.42 0.55 17.66
CA HIS A 507 4.78 1.16 16.49
C HIS A 507 3.41 1.76 16.80
N CYS A 508 3.14 2.90 16.20
CA CYS A 508 1.91 3.70 16.33
C CYS A 508 1.58 4.12 17.78
N TRP A 509 2.61 4.37 18.59
CA TRP A 509 2.40 5.13 19.80
C TRP A 509 2.09 6.60 19.47
N GLY A 510 1.10 7.17 20.16
CA GLY A 510 0.71 8.56 20.04
C GLY A 510 -0.59 8.84 20.79
N PRO A 511 -1.02 10.11 20.86
CA PRO A 511 -2.28 10.48 21.51
C PRO A 511 -3.47 9.85 20.77
N ARG A 512 -4.44 9.38 21.53
CA ARG A 512 -5.66 8.72 21.02
C ARG A 512 -6.88 9.16 21.82
N GLY A 513 -8.06 8.99 21.23
CA GLY A 513 -9.35 9.27 21.89
C GLY A 513 -9.40 10.66 22.53
N ALA A 514 -9.61 10.72 23.84
CA ALA A 514 -9.71 11.97 24.62
C ALA A 514 -8.44 12.83 24.53
N GLU A 515 -7.27 12.21 24.60
CA GLU A 515 -6.00 12.93 24.54
C GLU A 515 -5.81 13.64 23.20
N LEU A 516 -6.04 12.92 22.09
CA LEU A 516 -5.94 13.50 20.75
C LEU A 516 -6.95 14.64 20.56
N MET A 517 -8.19 14.42 20.96
CA MET A 517 -9.24 15.45 20.91
C MET A 517 -8.85 16.69 21.70
N THR A 518 -8.37 16.52 22.93
CA THR A 518 -7.92 17.63 23.79
C THR A 518 -6.79 18.42 23.14
N LYS A 519 -5.80 17.73 22.54
CA LYS A 519 -4.70 18.39 21.82
C LYS A 519 -5.21 19.19 20.61
N MET A 520 -6.12 18.63 19.84
CA MET A 520 -6.72 19.33 18.69
C MET A 520 -7.52 20.55 19.12
N VAL A 521 -8.38 20.41 20.13
CA VAL A 521 -9.18 21.52 20.64
C VAL A 521 -8.29 22.62 21.22
N THR A 522 -7.27 22.28 22.00
CA THR A 522 -6.29 23.25 22.53
C THR A 522 -5.56 23.99 21.41
N HIS A 523 -5.20 23.27 20.35
CA HIS A 523 -4.57 23.87 19.16
C HIS A 523 -5.52 24.83 18.44
N ILE A 524 -6.77 24.42 18.22
CA ILE A 524 -7.83 25.27 17.63
C ILE A 524 -8.00 26.56 18.44
N GLU A 525 -8.16 26.45 19.76
CA GLU A 525 -8.35 27.62 20.64
C GLU A 525 -7.17 28.59 20.60
N ARG A 526 -5.96 28.05 20.51
CA ARG A 526 -4.73 28.85 20.48
C ARG A 526 -4.55 29.63 19.17
N TYR A 527 -4.96 29.06 18.04
CA TYR A 527 -4.65 29.56 16.70
C TYR A 527 -5.87 30.06 15.93
N ALA A 528 -7.07 29.95 16.48
CA ALA A 528 -8.26 30.55 15.89
C ALA A 528 -8.12 32.08 15.80
N PRO A 529 -8.57 32.72 14.72
CA PRO A 529 -8.50 34.17 14.59
C PRO A 529 -9.40 34.86 15.60
N ALA A 530 -9.09 36.12 15.91
CA ALA A 530 -9.92 36.93 16.81
C ALA A 530 -11.36 37.01 16.26
N GLY A 531 -12.33 36.72 17.12
CA GLY A 531 -13.76 36.71 16.78
C GLY A 531 -14.27 35.37 16.21
N ALA A 532 -13.42 34.35 16.13
CA ALA A 532 -13.88 33.00 15.78
C ALA A 532 -14.87 32.46 16.82
N ASP A 533 -15.89 31.74 16.36
CA ASP A 533 -16.84 31.08 17.26
C ASP A 533 -16.22 29.80 17.84
N LEU A 534 -15.79 29.93 19.10
CA LEU A 534 -15.22 28.83 19.89
C LEU A 534 -16.23 28.27 20.94
N LYS A 535 -17.49 28.71 20.90
CA LYS A 535 -18.49 28.38 21.92
C LYS A 535 -19.67 27.56 21.42
N SER A 536 -20.18 27.83 20.23
CA SER A 536 -21.42 27.20 19.73
C SER A 536 -21.35 25.67 19.66
N TRP A 537 -20.17 25.10 19.44
CA TRP A 537 -19.93 23.65 19.37
C TRP A 537 -19.53 23.04 20.72
N ARG A 538 -19.79 23.73 21.84
CA ARG A 538 -19.51 23.28 23.22
C ARG A 538 -20.79 23.17 24.07
N TYR A 539 -21.87 22.70 23.49
CA TYR A 539 -23.15 22.47 24.19
C TYR A 539 -23.21 21.11 24.85
#